data_7f8f81882f1842584fb49c6657e240cd
#
_entry.id   7f8f81882f1842584fb49c6657e240cd
#
_cell.length_a   1.000
_cell.length_b   1.000
_cell.length_c   1.000
_cell.angle_alpha   90.00
_cell.angle_beta   90.00
_cell.angle_gamma   90.00
#
_symmetry.space_group_name_H-M   'P 1'
#
loop_
_entity.id
_entity.type
_entity.pdbx_description
1 polymer ?
#
loop_
_entity_poly.entity_id
_entity_poly.type
_entity_poly.pdbx_seq_one_letter_code
_entity_poly.pdbx_strand_id
1 'polypeptide(L)'
;MSAPSGRSPRLDAPALRDLVLDPGSWLSWDSPIVRGEVSEEYAAELARAAEQTSQDEAIISGEGRLRGRRVAVVAGEFGFLAGSIGVAAAERLIAAVERATDEGLPLLAAPVSGGTRMQEGTVAFLQMIGITAAIARHKEAGLPYLVYLRNPTFGGVLASWGSLGHVTIAEPGASIGFLGARVYQALYGEPFPQDVQTAENLAEHGLIDAVVPHEEIADVADRALRVLAARSTWHLDVRGTEHPPAEDGTDADDPEDGRSAWDVVTASRREDRPGVRRLLRTAATDVVGLSGTGAGERDPGLLLALARFGGAPCVVLGQDRRGQSMSAPLGPAALREARRGMRLAEELRLPLVTLIDTPGAALSREAEEGGLAGEIARCLHDLVVLRAPTLAVLLGQGTGGGALALVPADRVLAAANGWLGPLPPEGASAIVHRTVDRAGEMAAKQGVRATDLWRAGIVDRVVPERPDAADEPTEFCLRLGRVLGEELAGLLGRDDTERIRTRLHRYRHLGH
;
A
#
# COMPACT_ATOMS: atom_id res chain seq x y z
N MET A 1 15.23 -10.13 39.72
CA MET A 1 13.83 -10.39 39.45
C MET A 1 13.20 -9.07 39.00
N SER A 2 13.26 -8.77 37.70
CA SER A 2 12.59 -7.61 37.11
C SER A 2 11.21 -8.05 36.65
N ALA A 3 10.17 -7.34 37.07
CA ALA A 3 8.80 -7.60 36.67
C ALA A 3 8.66 -7.51 35.14
N PRO A 4 7.83 -8.38 34.48
CA PRO A 4 7.57 -8.25 33.07
C PRO A 4 6.80 -6.94 32.83
N SER A 5 7.28 -6.15 31.86
CA SER A 5 6.68 -4.96 31.32
C SER A 5 5.20 -5.14 31.08
N GLY A 6 4.39 -4.20 31.57
CA GLY A 6 2.94 -4.22 31.55
C GLY A 6 2.36 -4.46 30.15
N ARG A 7 1.83 -5.65 29.94
CA ARG A 7 0.89 -5.91 28.83
C ARG A 7 -0.40 -5.17 29.14
N SER A 8 -0.83 -4.30 28.27
CA SER A 8 -2.17 -3.71 28.36
C SER A 8 -3.22 -4.83 28.45
N PRO A 9 -4.27 -4.67 29.24
CA PRO A 9 -5.34 -5.66 29.32
C PRO A 9 -5.90 -5.89 27.91
N ARG A 10 -6.11 -7.17 27.56
CA ARG A 10 -6.69 -7.53 26.26
C ARG A 10 -8.10 -6.95 26.15
N LEU A 11 -8.36 -6.17 25.12
CA LEU A 11 -9.71 -5.71 24.81
C LEU A 11 -10.57 -6.88 24.34
N ASP A 12 -11.81 -6.97 24.81
CA ASP A 12 -12.82 -7.84 24.21
C ASP A 12 -13.32 -7.26 22.88
N ALA A 13 -14.14 -8.01 22.15
CA ALA A 13 -14.65 -7.55 20.85
C ALA A 13 -15.62 -6.36 20.97
N PRO A 14 -16.55 -6.31 21.97
CA PRO A 14 -17.38 -5.14 22.21
C PRO A 14 -16.58 -3.87 22.55
N ALA A 15 -15.58 -3.96 23.43
CA ALA A 15 -14.76 -2.80 23.79
C ALA A 15 -13.95 -2.26 22.60
N LEU A 16 -13.42 -3.14 21.77
CA LEU A 16 -12.75 -2.72 20.54
C LEU A 16 -13.71 -2.02 19.58
N ARG A 17 -14.90 -2.59 19.37
CA ARG A 17 -15.96 -1.96 18.56
C ARG A 17 -16.28 -0.55 19.06
N ASP A 18 -16.50 -0.40 20.37
CA ASP A 18 -16.87 0.88 20.99
C ASP A 18 -15.72 1.91 20.95
N LEU A 19 -14.47 1.44 20.91
CA LEU A 19 -13.30 2.29 20.72
C LEU A 19 -13.17 2.81 19.29
N VAL A 20 -13.59 2.03 18.31
CA VAL A 20 -13.43 2.33 16.89
C VAL A 20 -14.58 3.10 16.30
N LEU A 21 -15.82 2.79 16.74
CA LEU A 21 -17.03 3.35 16.15
C LEU A 21 -17.56 4.56 16.95
N ASP A 22 -18.27 5.41 16.24
CA ASP A 22 -18.97 6.55 16.84
C ASP A 22 -19.99 6.04 17.87
N PRO A 23 -20.08 6.67 19.05
CA PRO A 23 -20.97 6.23 20.13
C PRO A 23 -22.43 6.06 19.68
N GLY A 24 -23.03 4.91 20.01
CA GLY A 24 -24.43 4.60 19.70
C GLY A 24 -24.71 4.31 18.23
N SER A 25 -23.68 4.18 17.37
CA SER A 25 -23.87 3.91 15.94
C SER A 25 -23.92 2.42 15.59
N TRP A 26 -23.60 1.53 16.53
CA TRP A 26 -23.53 0.10 16.26
C TRP A 26 -24.89 -0.52 15.99
N LEU A 27 -24.98 -1.26 14.91
CA LEU A 27 -26.10 -2.12 14.56
C LEU A 27 -25.57 -3.54 14.32
N SER A 28 -25.87 -4.44 15.26
CA SER A 28 -25.49 -5.85 15.12
C SER A 28 -26.19 -6.51 13.92
N TRP A 29 -25.45 -7.35 13.22
CA TRP A 29 -25.95 -8.25 12.18
C TRP A 29 -26.03 -9.68 12.66
N ASP A 30 -25.65 -9.94 13.91
CA ASP A 30 -25.60 -11.28 14.48
C ASP A 30 -27.00 -11.87 14.57
N SER A 31 -27.23 -12.97 13.87
CA SER A 31 -28.40 -13.78 14.00
C SER A 31 -28.18 -14.86 15.07
N PRO A 32 -29.25 -15.34 15.76
CA PRO A 32 -29.14 -16.45 16.69
C PRO A 32 -28.44 -17.65 16.02
N ILE A 33 -27.49 -18.24 16.73
CA ILE A 33 -26.74 -19.39 16.23
C ILE A 33 -27.63 -20.64 16.26
N VAL A 34 -27.73 -21.28 15.09
CA VAL A 34 -28.38 -22.62 14.98
C VAL A 34 -27.26 -23.63 14.80
N ARG A 35 -27.02 -24.49 15.79
CA ARG A 35 -26.04 -25.57 15.70
C ARG A 35 -26.77 -26.89 15.47
N GLY A 36 -26.14 -27.79 14.71
CA GLY A 36 -26.54 -29.20 14.66
C GLY A 36 -26.27 -29.92 15.98
N GLU A 37 -26.39 -31.24 15.97
CA GLU A 37 -26.08 -32.06 17.13
C GLU A 37 -24.59 -31.93 17.47
N VAL A 38 -24.30 -31.63 18.74
CA VAL A 38 -22.93 -31.55 19.28
C VAL A 38 -22.81 -32.45 20.50
N SER A 39 -21.62 -32.89 20.86
CA SER A 39 -21.42 -33.67 22.07
C SER A 39 -21.81 -32.89 23.33
N GLU A 40 -22.21 -33.56 24.37
CA GLU A 40 -22.57 -32.93 25.66
C GLU A 40 -21.39 -32.13 26.23
N GLU A 41 -20.17 -32.66 26.10
CA GLU A 41 -18.94 -31.96 26.54
C GLU A 41 -18.76 -30.65 25.80
N TYR A 42 -18.85 -30.66 24.47
CA TYR A 42 -18.71 -29.44 23.65
C TYR A 42 -19.88 -28.46 23.90
N ALA A 43 -21.11 -28.94 24.09
CA ALA A 43 -22.23 -28.09 24.47
C ALA A 43 -21.99 -27.37 25.80
N ALA A 44 -21.40 -28.05 26.78
CA ALA A 44 -21.03 -27.48 28.06
C ALA A 44 -19.90 -26.46 27.95
N GLU A 45 -18.90 -26.67 27.05
CA GLU A 45 -17.86 -25.66 26.74
C GLU A 45 -18.44 -24.38 26.10
N LEU A 46 -19.33 -24.55 25.12
CA LEU A 46 -20.04 -23.46 24.47
C LEU A 46 -20.84 -22.61 25.47
N ALA A 47 -21.61 -23.29 26.34
CA ALA A 47 -22.43 -22.60 27.36
C ALA A 47 -21.54 -21.80 28.34
N ARG A 48 -20.44 -22.37 28.80
CA ARG A 48 -19.51 -21.66 29.69
C ARG A 48 -18.87 -20.45 28.98
N ALA A 49 -18.48 -20.61 27.72
CA ALA A 49 -17.92 -19.51 26.95
C ALA A 49 -18.92 -18.37 26.74
N ALA A 50 -20.17 -18.70 26.45
CA ALA A 50 -21.25 -17.73 26.32
C ALA A 50 -21.54 -16.98 27.64
N GLU A 51 -21.54 -17.67 28.76
CA GLU A 51 -21.71 -17.05 30.09
C GLU A 51 -20.55 -16.10 30.41
N GLN A 52 -19.31 -16.50 30.11
CA GLN A 52 -18.11 -15.71 30.42
C GLN A 52 -17.98 -14.45 29.55
N THR A 53 -18.41 -14.52 28.29
CA THR A 53 -18.20 -13.42 27.32
C THR A 53 -19.47 -12.61 27.05
N SER A 54 -20.62 -13.11 27.47
CA SER A 54 -21.92 -12.58 27.03
C SER A 54 -22.10 -12.57 25.51
N GLN A 55 -21.35 -13.44 24.80
CA GLN A 55 -21.44 -13.65 23.37
C GLN A 55 -21.94 -15.08 23.11
N ASP A 56 -22.64 -15.28 22.01
CA ASP A 56 -23.14 -16.62 21.59
C ASP A 56 -22.17 -17.34 20.65
N GLU A 57 -21.12 -16.63 20.14
CA GLU A 57 -20.05 -17.17 19.30
C GLU A 57 -18.77 -16.29 19.37
N ALA A 58 -17.65 -16.84 18.84
CA ALA A 58 -16.34 -16.19 18.82
C ALA A 58 -16.22 -15.00 17.85
N ILE A 59 -17.26 -14.70 17.09
CA ILE A 59 -17.31 -13.57 16.14
C ILE A 59 -18.53 -12.70 16.48
N ILE A 60 -18.30 -11.39 16.57
CA ILE A 60 -19.35 -10.38 16.49
C ILE A 60 -19.28 -9.70 15.13
N SER A 61 -20.44 -9.38 14.57
CA SER A 61 -20.55 -8.71 13.27
C SER A 61 -21.64 -7.66 13.24
N GLY A 62 -21.44 -6.63 12.42
CA GLY A 62 -22.41 -5.57 12.28
C GLY A 62 -21.87 -4.38 11.51
N GLU A 63 -22.62 -3.29 11.55
CA GLU A 63 -22.18 -2.01 11.01
C GLU A 63 -22.19 -0.93 12.07
N GLY A 64 -21.44 0.13 11.79
CA GLY A 64 -21.48 1.34 12.59
C GLY A 64 -20.95 2.52 11.80
N ARG A 65 -20.73 3.64 12.49
CA ARG A 65 -20.10 4.79 11.88
C ARG A 65 -18.68 4.98 12.44
N LEU A 66 -17.73 5.14 11.56
CA LEU A 66 -16.38 5.58 11.89
C LEU A 66 -16.24 7.01 11.40
N ARG A 67 -16.26 7.96 12.32
CA ARG A 67 -16.25 9.41 12.04
C ARG A 67 -17.31 9.81 10.98
N GLY A 68 -18.54 9.33 11.20
CA GLY A 68 -19.69 9.55 10.33
C GLY A 68 -19.81 8.64 9.12
N ARG A 69 -18.74 7.93 8.70
CA ARG A 69 -18.74 6.99 7.57
C ARG A 69 -19.29 5.63 8.00
N ARG A 70 -20.25 5.07 7.24
CA ARG A 70 -20.70 3.69 7.46
C ARG A 70 -19.56 2.71 7.17
N VAL A 71 -19.34 1.77 8.08
CA VAL A 71 -18.35 0.69 7.96
C VAL A 71 -18.94 -0.60 8.50
N ALA A 72 -18.65 -1.71 7.83
CA ALA A 72 -18.90 -3.03 8.38
C ALA A 72 -17.74 -3.43 9.30
N VAL A 73 -18.05 -4.09 10.41
CA VAL A 73 -17.05 -4.57 11.37
C VAL A 73 -17.26 -6.03 11.66
N VAL A 74 -16.20 -6.82 11.62
CA VAL A 74 -16.15 -8.21 12.09
C VAL A 74 -14.99 -8.31 13.08
N ALA A 75 -15.31 -8.66 14.34
CA ALA A 75 -14.32 -8.76 15.39
C ALA A 75 -14.37 -10.12 16.09
N GLY A 76 -13.19 -10.69 16.33
CA GLY A 76 -13.04 -11.93 17.11
C GLY A 76 -13.17 -11.68 18.61
N GLU A 77 -13.78 -12.62 19.32
CA GLU A 77 -13.83 -12.66 20.79
C GLU A 77 -12.97 -13.80 21.33
N PHE A 78 -11.84 -13.43 21.91
CA PHE A 78 -10.88 -14.44 22.40
C PHE A 78 -11.40 -15.22 23.63
N GLY A 79 -12.23 -14.57 24.45
CA GLY A 79 -12.85 -15.22 25.61
C GLY A 79 -13.74 -16.38 25.21
N PHE A 80 -14.31 -16.35 24.00
CA PHE A 80 -15.12 -17.44 23.48
C PHE A 80 -14.25 -18.51 22.81
N LEU A 81 -13.97 -19.61 23.56
CA LEU A 81 -13.16 -20.75 23.10
C LEU A 81 -11.83 -20.33 22.41
N ALA A 82 -11.10 -19.40 23.04
CA ALA A 82 -9.86 -18.82 22.54
C ALA A 82 -9.98 -18.16 21.13
N GLY A 83 -11.15 -17.63 20.78
CA GLY A 83 -11.40 -17.02 19.49
C GLY A 83 -11.32 -17.98 18.31
N SER A 84 -11.43 -19.29 18.56
CA SER A 84 -11.32 -20.31 17.51
C SER A 84 -12.54 -20.27 16.58
N ILE A 85 -12.32 -20.51 15.29
CA ILE A 85 -13.37 -20.45 14.29
C ILE A 85 -13.95 -21.86 14.07
N GLY A 86 -15.20 -22.02 14.44
CA GLY A 86 -16.06 -23.17 14.11
C GLY A 86 -16.97 -22.85 12.92
N VAL A 87 -17.83 -23.79 12.58
CA VAL A 87 -18.79 -23.66 11.46
C VAL A 87 -19.71 -22.44 11.66
N ALA A 88 -20.27 -22.28 12.83
CA ALA A 88 -21.19 -21.18 13.13
C ALA A 88 -20.51 -19.80 13.13
N ALA A 89 -19.29 -19.72 13.65
CA ALA A 89 -18.47 -18.50 13.58
C ALA A 89 -18.14 -18.12 12.14
N ALA A 90 -17.75 -19.11 11.33
CA ALA A 90 -17.44 -18.92 9.93
C ALA A 90 -18.65 -18.46 9.12
N GLU A 91 -19.81 -19.08 9.32
CA GLU A 91 -21.07 -18.72 8.66
C GLU A 91 -21.47 -17.27 8.96
N ARG A 92 -21.38 -16.85 10.24
CA ARG A 92 -21.62 -15.47 10.66
C ARG A 92 -20.65 -14.50 9.96
N LEU A 93 -19.35 -14.85 9.90
CA LEU A 93 -18.35 -14.03 9.25
C LEU A 93 -18.63 -13.93 7.74
N ILE A 94 -18.90 -15.04 7.06
CA ILE A 94 -19.24 -15.08 5.63
C ILE A 94 -20.46 -14.20 5.35
N ALA A 95 -21.55 -14.40 6.08
CA ALA A 95 -22.77 -13.61 5.92
C ALA A 95 -22.53 -12.10 6.12
N ALA A 96 -21.69 -11.74 7.09
CA ALA A 96 -21.34 -10.34 7.33
C ALA A 96 -20.53 -9.74 6.18
N VAL A 97 -19.56 -10.46 5.64
CA VAL A 97 -18.77 -10.02 4.49
C VAL A 97 -19.64 -9.90 3.23
N GLU A 98 -20.52 -10.86 2.98
CA GLU A 98 -21.46 -10.81 1.85
C GLU A 98 -22.39 -9.63 1.97
N ARG A 99 -22.99 -9.39 3.15
CA ARG A 99 -23.82 -8.22 3.39
C ARG A 99 -23.05 -6.90 3.21
N ALA A 100 -21.83 -6.81 3.73
CA ALA A 100 -20.99 -5.64 3.53
C ALA A 100 -20.73 -5.39 2.03
N THR A 101 -20.55 -6.46 1.25
CA THR A 101 -20.35 -6.39 -0.19
C THR A 101 -21.61 -5.90 -0.91
N ASP A 102 -22.75 -6.46 -0.59
CA ASP A 102 -24.05 -6.11 -1.20
C ASP A 102 -24.47 -4.67 -0.87
N GLU A 103 -24.15 -4.20 0.34
CA GLU A 103 -24.42 -2.82 0.76
C GLU A 103 -23.30 -1.81 0.36
N GLY A 104 -22.23 -2.27 -0.31
CA GLY A 104 -21.12 -1.43 -0.75
C GLY A 104 -20.32 -0.80 0.39
N LEU A 105 -20.22 -1.46 1.55
CA LEU A 105 -19.55 -0.94 2.73
C LEU A 105 -18.08 -1.37 2.78
N PRO A 106 -17.14 -0.49 3.19
CA PRO A 106 -15.82 -0.93 3.58
C PRO A 106 -15.90 -1.86 4.80
N LEU A 107 -14.99 -2.84 4.86
CA LEU A 107 -14.93 -3.84 5.92
C LEU A 107 -13.69 -3.63 6.80
N LEU A 108 -13.88 -3.52 8.10
CA LEU A 108 -12.84 -3.57 9.13
C LEU A 108 -12.92 -4.92 9.85
N ALA A 109 -11.89 -5.72 9.72
CA ALA A 109 -11.75 -7.01 10.39
C ALA A 109 -10.74 -6.92 11.53
N ALA A 110 -11.10 -7.44 12.69
CA ALA A 110 -10.25 -7.47 13.88
C ALA A 110 -10.11 -8.91 14.41
N PRO A 111 -9.33 -9.78 13.71
CA PRO A 111 -9.14 -11.15 14.13
C PRO A 111 -8.37 -11.25 15.45
N VAL A 112 -8.79 -12.18 16.27
CA VAL A 112 -8.06 -12.71 17.41
C VAL A 112 -8.38 -14.20 17.52
N SER A 113 -7.38 -15.08 17.52
CA SER A 113 -7.67 -16.53 17.50
C SER A 113 -6.47 -17.36 17.94
N GLY A 114 -6.76 -18.40 18.73
CA GLY A 114 -5.83 -19.47 19.01
C GLY A 114 -5.71 -20.50 17.87
N GLY A 115 -6.54 -20.39 16.82
CA GLY A 115 -6.54 -21.31 15.68
C GLY A 115 -7.93 -21.84 15.30
N THR A 116 -7.98 -23.01 14.63
CA THR A 116 -9.21 -23.70 14.24
C THR A 116 -9.91 -24.30 15.47
N ARG A 117 -11.23 -24.35 15.48
CA ARG A 117 -12.03 -25.02 16.52
C ARG A 117 -11.86 -26.53 16.44
N MET A 118 -11.03 -27.08 17.31
CA MET A 118 -10.63 -28.48 17.26
C MET A 118 -11.80 -29.46 17.52
N GLN A 119 -12.80 -29.03 18.29
CA GLN A 119 -13.99 -29.82 18.57
C GLN A 119 -14.84 -30.10 17.31
N GLU A 120 -14.74 -29.24 16.30
CA GLU A 120 -15.46 -29.40 15.03
C GLU A 120 -14.57 -29.92 13.90
N GLY A 121 -13.27 -30.11 14.16
CA GLY A 121 -12.33 -30.81 13.29
C GLY A 121 -12.17 -30.25 11.89
N THR A 122 -12.09 -31.14 10.89
CA THR A 122 -11.81 -30.83 9.49
C THR A 122 -12.88 -29.93 8.87
N VAL A 123 -14.13 -30.04 9.27
CA VAL A 123 -15.24 -29.22 8.73
C VAL A 123 -15.02 -27.75 9.08
N ALA A 124 -14.66 -27.45 10.34
CA ALA A 124 -14.31 -26.11 10.77
C ALA A 124 -13.06 -25.57 10.04
N PHE A 125 -12.05 -26.42 9.85
CA PHE A 125 -10.84 -26.04 9.12
C PHE A 125 -11.13 -25.63 7.67
N LEU A 126 -12.00 -26.36 6.97
CA LEU A 126 -12.38 -26.07 5.59
C LEU A 126 -13.25 -24.80 5.44
N GLN A 127 -13.85 -24.29 6.53
CA GLN A 127 -14.57 -23.02 6.50
C GLN A 127 -13.67 -21.84 6.11
N MET A 128 -12.37 -21.92 6.31
CA MET A 128 -11.42 -20.91 5.89
C MET A 128 -11.50 -20.64 4.38
N ILE A 129 -11.85 -21.65 3.57
CA ILE A 129 -12.05 -21.49 2.12
C ILE A 129 -13.26 -20.62 1.83
N GLY A 130 -14.40 -20.86 2.51
CA GLY A 130 -15.62 -20.06 2.35
C GLY A 130 -15.38 -18.60 2.76
N ILE A 131 -14.71 -18.39 3.88
CA ILE A 131 -14.34 -17.05 4.34
C ILE A 131 -13.45 -16.34 3.31
N THR A 132 -12.42 -17.03 2.79
CA THR A 132 -11.53 -16.49 1.77
C THR A 132 -12.29 -16.12 0.50
N ALA A 133 -13.24 -16.95 0.06
CA ALA A 133 -14.06 -16.68 -1.11
C ALA A 133 -14.94 -15.43 -0.93
N ALA A 134 -15.55 -15.25 0.24
CA ALA A 134 -16.34 -14.06 0.55
C ALA A 134 -15.46 -12.78 0.52
N ILE A 135 -14.26 -12.82 1.13
CA ILE A 135 -13.30 -11.72 1.10
C ILE A 135 -12.84 -11.42 -0.33
N ALA A 136 -12.58 -12.44 -1.15
CA ALA A 136 -12.18 -12.25 -2.55
C ALA A 136 -13.27 -11.50 -3.33
N ARG A 137 -14.53 -11.90 -3.20
CA ARG A 137 -15.68 -11.19 -3.82
C ARG A 137 -15.81 -9.74 -3.33
N HIS A 138 -15.57 -9.49 -2.05
CA HIS A 138 -15.60 -8.14 -1.48
C HIS A 138 -14.52 -7.25 -2.13
N LYS A 139 -13.31 -7.76 -2.29
CA LYS A 139 -12.21 -7.07 -2.95
C LYS A 139 -12.44 -6.87 -4.45
N GLU A 140 -12.96 -7.89 -5.16
CA GLU A 140 -13.34 -7.79 -6.58
C GLU A 140 -14.41 -6.72 -6.84
N ALA A 141 -15.30 -6.48 -5.86
CA ALA A 141 -16.26 -5.38 -5.90
C ALA A 141 -15.59 -3.99 -5.77
N GLY A 142 -14.28 -3.94 -5.53
CA GLY A 142 -13.52 -2.69 -5.35
C GLY A 142 -13.73 -2.06 -3.96
N LEU A 143 -14.11 -2.85 -2.96
CA LEU A 143 -14.41 -2.38 -1.62
C LEU A 143 -13.21 -2.51 -0.69
N PRO A 144 -12.93 -1.49 0.15
CA PRO A 144 -11.83 -1.52 1.09
C PRO A 144 -11.95 -2.63 2.13
N TYR A 145 -10.88 -3.37 2.34
CA TYR A 145 -10.74 -4.38 3.38
C TYR A 145 -9.53 -4.04 4.26
N LEU A 146 -9.77 -3.66 5.50
CA LEU A 146 -8.77 -3.32 6.51
C LEU A 146 -8.69 -4.43 7.56
N VAL A 147 -7.49 -4.79 8.00
CA VAL A 147 -7.28 -5.82 9.01
C VAL A 147 -6.46 -5.27 10.16
N TYR A 148 -6.94 -5.49 11.38
CA TYR A 148 -6.24 -5.25 12.63
C TYR A 148 -5.99 -6.55 13.38
N LEU A 149 -4.78 -7.09 13.27
CA LEU A 149 -4.37 -8.34 13.92
C LEU A 149 -4.20 -8.13 15.43
N ARG A 150 -5.01 -8.80 16.22
CA ARG A 150 -5.00 -8.71 17.69
C ARG A 150 -4.22 -9.86 18.33
N ASN A 151 -3.91 -9.71 19.59
CA ASN A 151 -3.14 -10.68 20.36
C ASN A 151 -4.02 -11.76 21.02
N PRO A 152 -3.83 -13.08 20.69
CA PRO A 152 -3.00 -13.62 19.62
C PRO A 152 -3.76 -13.83 18.31
N THR A 153 -3.07 -13.95 17.19
CA THR A 153 -3.68 -14.39 15.92
C THR A 153 -2.86 -15.51 15.29
N PHE A 154 -3.39 -16.72 15.32
CA PHE A 154 -2.71 -17.93 14.85
C PHE A 154 -3.54 -18.75 13.87
N GLY A 155 -2.85 -19.67 13.18
CA GLY A 155 -3.42 -20.76 12.39
C GLY A 155 -4.17 -20.30 11.15
N GLY A 156 -5.29 -21.00 10.89
CA GLY A 156 -6.12 -20.76 9.73
C GLY A 156 -6.67 -19.33 9.61
N VAL A 157 -6.86 -18.63 10.73
CA VAL A 157 -7.31 -17.23 10.76
C VAL A 157 -6.26 -16.32 10.12
N LEU A 158 -4.99 -16.43 10.53
CA LEU A 158 -3.91 -15.68 9.89
C LEU A 158 -3.73 -16.10 8.42
N ALA A 159 -3.77 -17.42 8.15
CA ALA A 159 -3.60 -17.97 6.80
C ALA A 159 -4.80 -17.75 5.86
N SER A 160 -5.81 -17.01 6.28
CA SER A 160 -6.96 -16.66 5.46
C SER A 160 -7.30 -15.15 5.60
N TRP A 161 -8.39 -14.82 6.24
CA TRP A 161 -8.89 -13.46 6.34
C TRP A 161 -7.98 -12.48 7.13
N GLY A 162 -7.09 -12.98 7.98
CA GLY A 162 -6.12 -12.14 8.69
C GLY A 162 -5.01 -11.56 7.80
N SER A 163 -4.70 -12.16 6.64
CA SER A 163 -3.59 -11.73 5.75
C SER A 163 -4.01 -11.17 4.41
N LEU A 164 -5.32 -10.98 4.16
CA LEU A 164 -5.85 -10.54 2.86
C LEU A 164 -6.21 -9.04 2.81
N GLY A 165 -5.87 -8.27 3.85
CA GLY A 165 -6.17 -6.84 3.92
C GLY A 165 -5.48 -6.03 2.82
N HIS A 166 -6.15 -4.98 2.32
CA HIS A 166 -5.49 -3.92 1.55
C HIS A 166 -4.52 -3.16 2.45
N VAL A 167 -4.90 -2.97 3.72
CA VAL A 167 -4.04 -2.48 4.80
C VAL A 167 -4.14 -3.48 5.94
N THR A 168 -3.00 -3.97 6.42
CA THR A 168 -2.93 -4.91 7.55
C THR A 168 -2.02 -4.31 8.62
N ILE A 169 -2.60 -4.00 9.76
CA ILE A 169 -1.89 -3.49 10.94
C ILE A 169 -2.07 -4.45 12.12
N ALA A 170 -1.25 -4.33 13.13
CA ALA A 170 -1.30 -5.21 14.29
C ALA A 170 -1.18 -4.47 15.62
N GLU A 171 -1.71 -5.10 16.67
CA GLU A 171 -1.58 -4.67 18.06
C GLU A 171 -0.12 -4.77 18.53
N PRO A 172 0.43 -3.77 19.25
CA PRO A 172 1.77 -3.84 19.81
C PRO A 172 1.99 -5.08 20.68
N GLY A 173 3.11 -5.78 20.46
CA GLY A 173 3.46 -7.00 21.17
C GLY A 173 2.55 -8.18 20.91
N ALA A 174 1.69 -8.12 19.88
CA ALA A 174 0.81 -9.23 19.53
C ALA A 174 1.62 -10.45 19.07
N SER A 175 1.20 -11.63 19.55
CA SER A 175 1.74 -12.90 19.08
C SER A 175 0.99 -13.32 17.83
N ILE A 176 1.70 -13.37 16.71
CA ILE A 176 1.11 -13.62 15.38
C ILE A 176 1.93 -14.67 14.64
N GLY A 177 1.29 -15.72 14.16
CA GLY A 177 2.00 -16.77 13.43
C GLY A 177 1.10 -17.89 12.93
N PHE A 178 1.66 -18.81 12.15
CA PHE A 178 0.89 -19.95 11.64
C PHE A 178 0.66 -21.03 12.69
N LEU A 179 1.73 -21.47 13.38
CA LEU A 179 1.64 -22.45 14.46
C LEU A 179 2.09 -21.83 15.79
N GLY A 180 1.30 -21.99 16.83
CA GLY A 180 1.68 -21.53 18.16
C GLY A 180 2.91 -22.26 18.71
N ALA A 181 3.71 -21.57 19.53
CA ALA A 181 4.95 -22.08 20.14
C ALA A 181 4.79 -23.44 20.86
N ARG A 182 3.62 -23.70 21.47
CA ARG A 182 3.32 -24.99 22.12
C ARG A 182 3.25 -26.14 21.14
N VAL A 183 2.70 -25.91 19.94
CA VAL A 183 2.62 -26.96 18.90
C VAL A 183 4.02 -27.25 18.36
N TYR A 184 4.80 -26.22 18.11
CA TYR A 184 6.20 -26.38 17.70
C TYR A 184 7.01 -27.19 18.70
N GLN A 185 6.94 -26.82 19.98
CA GLN A 185 7.64 -27.53 21.06
C GLN A 185 7.20 -28.99 21.17
N ALA A 186 5.91 -29.29 21.00
CA ALA A 186 5.40 -30.65 21.03
C ALA A 186 5.87 -31.49 19.84
N LEU A 187 6.05 -30.89 18.66
CA LEU A 187 6.47 -31.59 17.44
C LEU A 187 7.98 -31.75 17.32
N TYR A 188 8.75 -30.73 17.75
CA TYR A 188 10.20 -30.68 17.53
C TYR A 188 11.02 -30.85 18.80
N GLY A 189 10.40 -30.84 19.99
CA GLY A 189 11.05 -31.05 21.29
C GLY A 189 11.86 -29.85 21.81
N GLU A 190 11.86 -28.74 21.11
CA GLU A 190 12.58 -27.51 21.48
C GLU A 190 11.64 -26.30 21.49
N PRO A 191 11.93 -25.23 22.24
CA PRO A 191 11.12 -24.01 22.22
C PRO A 191 11.22 -23.32 20.86
N PHE A 192 10.12 -22.71 20.44
CA PHE A 192 10.12 -21.83 19.27
C PHE A 192 11.04 -20.63 19.50
N PRO A 193 11.83 -20.19 18.50
CA PRO A 193 12.68 -19.01 18.65
C PRO A 193 11.91 -17.79 19.15
N GLN A 194 12.49 -17.11 20.14
CA GLN A 194 11.88 -15.90 20.70
C GLN A 194 11.82 -14.78 19.66
N ASP A 195 10.86 -13.87 19.82
CA ASP A 195 10.69 -12.64 19.05
C ASP A 195 10.36 -12.83 17.54
N VAL A 196 10.24 -14.07 17.03
CA VAL A 196 9.88 -14.31 15.62
C VAL A 196 8.40 -14.07 15.35
N GLN A 197 7.51 -14.57 16.21
CA GLN A 197 6.05 -14.45 16.06
C GLN A 197 5.51 -13.23 16.78
N THR A 198 6.10 -12.04 16.53
CA THR A 198 5.68 -10.77 17.10
C THR A 198 5.23 -9.80 16.02
N ALA A 199 4.29 -8.91 16.34
CA ALA A 199 3.83 -7.88 15.43
C ALA A 199 4.99 -7.02 14.91
N GLU A 200 5.93 -6.67 15.79
CA GLU A 200 7.11 -5.86 15.47
C GLU A 200 8.00 -6.55 14.43
N ASN A 201 8.30 -7.82 14.64
CA ASN A 201 9.11 -8.59 13.69
C ASN A 201 8.40 -8.77 12.34
N LEU A 202 7.07 -8.99 12.35
CA LEU A 202 6.31 -9.07 11.10
C LEU A 202 6.34 -7.75 10.33
N ALA A 203 6.27 -6.61 11.02
CA ALA A 203 6.37 -5.28 10.40
C ALA A 203 7.79 -5.03 9.85
N GLU A 204 8.82 -5.41 10.59
CA GLU A 204 10.21 -5.29 10.14
C GLU A 204 10.47 -6.08 8.85
N HIS A 205 9.87 -7.27 8.74
CA HIS A 205 9.99 -8.12 7.55
C HIS A 205 8.96 -7.79 6.45
N GLY A 206 8.15 -6.73 6.61
CA GLY A 206 7.20 -6.31 5.57
C GLY A 206 6.06 -7.31 5.31
N LEU A 207 5.67 -8.08 6.35
CA LEU A 207 4.51 -8.96 6.33
C LEU A 207 3.22 -8.22 6.68
N ILE A 208 3.33 -7.17 7.48
CA ILE A 208 2.25 -6.23 7.83
C ILE A 208 2.71 -4.79 7.64
N ASP A 209 1.77 -3.85 7.54
CA ASP A 209 2.05 -2.45 7.22
C ASP A 209 2.58 -1.66 8.42
N ALA A 210 2.03 -1.89 9.61
CA ALA A 210 2.44 -1.19 10.82
C ALA A 210 1.99 -1.91 12.10
N VAL A 211 2.62 -1.52 13.20
CA VAL A 211 2.16 -1.82 14.56
C VAL A 211 1.49 -0.57 15.12
N VAL A 212 0.23 -0.70 15.56
CA VAL A 212 -0.64 0.43 15.92
C VAL A 212 -1.35 0.14 17.25
N PRO A 213 -1.24 1.02 18.25
CA PRO A 213 -1.99 0.91 19.49
C PRO A 213 -3.51 0.97 19.27
N HIS A 214 -4.27 0.39 20.18
CA HIS A 214 -5.75 0.34 20.08
C HIS A 214 -6.39 1.72 19.89
N GLU A 215 -5.88 2.72 20.60
CA GLU A 215 -6.38 4.09 20.63
C GLU A 215 -6.23 4.80 19.28
N GLU A 216 -5.30 4.35 18.45
CA GLU A 216 -5.00 4.95 17.15
C GLU A 216 -5.70 4.24 15.98
N ILE A 217 -6.38 3.11 16.21
CA ILE A 217 -7.02 2.33 15.13
C ILE A 217 -8.04 3.17 14.38
N ALA A 218 -8.91 3.89 15.10
CA ALA A 218 -9.93 4.71 14.48
C ALA A 218 -9.33 5.79 13.57
N ASP A 219 -8.21 6.38 13.98
CA ASP A 219 -7.50 7.42 13.22
C ASP A 219 -6.83 6.86 11.96
N VAL A 220 -6.17 5.71 12.08
CA VAL A 220 -5.51 5.05 10.95
C VAL A 220 -6.55 4.54 9.96
N ALA A 221 -7.61 3.88 10.45
CA ALA A 221 -8.69 3.36 9.61
C ALA A 221 -9.43 4.49 8.87
N ASP A 222 -9.75 5.61 9.55
CA ASP A 222 -10.41 6.75 8.91
C ASP A 222 -9.53 7.37 7.81
N ARG A 223 -8.24 7.59 8.08
CA ARG A 223 -7.30 8.10 7.05
C ARG A 223 -7.21 7.15 5.86
N ALA A 224 -7.05 5.85 6.12
CA ALA A 224 -7.04 4.85 5.05
C ALA A 224 -8.33 4.88 4.23
N LEU A 225 -9.49 4.89 4.89
CA LEU A 225 -10.79 4.89 4.21
C LEU A 225 -11.08 6.19 3.46
N ARG A 226 -10.54 7.34 3.88
CA ARG A 226 -10.64 8.59 3.11
C ARG A 226 -9.97 8.47 1.75
N VAL A 227 -8.93 7.68 1.63
CA VAL A 227 -8.27 7.40 0.34
C VAL A 227 -8.93 6.23 -0.37
N LEU A 228 -9.05 5.08 0.29
CA LEU A 228 -9.49 3.82 -0.32
C LEU A 228 -10.94 3.84 -0.79
N ALA A 229 -11.84 4.53 -0.06
CA ALA A 229 -13.26 4.64 -0.39
C ALA A 229 -13.61 5.92 -1.17
N ALA A 230 -12.64 6.72 -1.56
CA ALA A 230 -12.88 8.05 -2.12
C ALA A 230 -13.48 8.01 -3.53
N ARG A 231 -13.24 6.95 -4.31
CA ARG A 231 -13.75 6.90 -5.69
C ARG A 231 -15.28 6.95 -5.76
N SER A 232 -15.97 6.30 -4.83
CA SER A 232 -17.43 6.30 -4.78
C SER A 232 -18.03 7.70 -4.50
N THR A 233 -17.28 8.55 -3.81
CA THR A 233 -17.69 9.92 -3.46
C THR A 233 -17.15 10.97 -4.42
N TRP A 234 -15.94 10.77 -4.99
CA TRP A 234 -15.29 11.71 -5.90
C TRP A 234 -16.10 11.94 -7.19
N HIS A 235 -16.69 10.91 -7.76
CA HIS A 235 -17.57 11.05 -8.93
C HIS A 235 -18.82 11.88 -8.68
N LEU A 236 -19.23 12.05 -7.42
CA LEU A 236 -20.37 12.90 -7.03
C LEU A 236 -19.93 14.36 -6.88
N ASP A 237 -18.73 14.61 -6.36
CA ASP A 237 -18.20 15.97 -6.10
C ASP A 237 -17.72 16.67 -7.40
N VAL A 238 -17.10 15.91 -8.33
CA VAL A 238 -16.57 16.48 -9.60
C VAL A 238 -17.70 16.90 -10.54
N ARG A 239 -18.89 16.30 -10.44
CA ARG A 239 -20.05 16.73 -11.24
C ARG A 239 -20.65 18.07 -10.81
N GLY A 240 -20.24 18.59 -9.66
CA GLY A 240 -20.72 19.85 -9.10
C GLY A 240 -19.74 21.02 -9.16
N THR A 241 -18.48 20.75 -9.43
CA THR A 241 -17.45 21.79 -9.62
C THR A 241 -17.02 21.76 -11.08
N GLU A 242 -17.41 22.75 -11.87
CA GLU A 242 -16.71 23.08 -13.11
C GLU A 242 -15.25 23.37 -12.73
N HIS A 243 -14.39 22.35 -12.76
CA HIS A 243 -12.97 22.61 -12.88
C HIS A 243 -12.79 23.20 -14.29
N PRO A 244 -12.25 24.41 -14.42
CA PRO A 244 -11.87 24.89 -15.72
C PRO A 244 -11.03 23.77 -16.37
N PRO A 245 -11.26 23.45 -17.65
CA PRO A 245 -10.36 22.55 -18.36
C PRO A 245 -8.97 23.07 -18.08
N ALA A 246 -8.02 22.16 -17.74
CA ALA A 246 -6.62 22.52 -17.65
C ALA A 246 -6.37 23.36 -18.89
N GLU A 247 -6.15 24.65 -18.70
CA GLU A 247 -5.86 25.54 -19.81
C GLU A 247 -4.73 24.86 -20.56
N ASP A 248 -5.00 24.51 -21.82
CA ASP A 248 -4.02 23.91 -22.70
C ASP A 248 -2.79 24.83 -22.62
N GLY A 249 -1.81 24.34 -21.86
CA GLY A 249 -0.42 24.72 -21.84
C GLY A 249 -0.02 26.14 -22.22
N THR A 250 -0.29 27.11 -21.36
CA THR A 250 0.34 28.41 -21.49
C THR A 250 1.27 28.78 -20.32
N ASP A 251 1.62 27.83 -19.46
CA ASP A 251 2.89 27.86 -18.73
C ASP A 251 4.00 27.04 -19.44
N ALA A 252 3.78 26.67 -20.68
CA ALA A 252 4.78 26.19 -21.61
C ALA A 252 5.43 27.36 -22.39
N ASP A 253 5.92 28.33 -21.67
CA ASP A 253 7.11 29.00 -22.18
C ASP A 253 8.16 27.91 -22.33
N ASP A 254 8.72 27.77 -23.54
CA ASP A 254 9.79 26.84 -23.86
C ASP A 254 10.77 26.87 -22.66
N PRO A 255 10.97 25.76 -21.95
CA PRO A 255 11.80 25.78 -20.75
C PRO A 255 13.28 25.90 -21.10
N GLU A 256 13.65 26.90 -21.88
CA GLU A 256 15.02 27.30 -22.15
C GLU A 256 15.62 27.88 -20.88
N ASP A 257 16.13 27.00 -20.03
CA ASP A 257 16.87 27.44 -18.86
C ASP A 257 18.37 27.66 -19.11
N GLY A 258 18.83 27.45 -20.32
CA GLY A 258 20.23 27.63 -20.73
C GLY A 258 21.26 26.74 -20.03
N ARG A 259 20.83 25.88 -19.12
CA ARG A 259 21.69 24.99 -18.33
C ARG A 259 22.17 23.80 -19.17
N SER A 260 23.41 23.38 -18.96
CA SER A 260 23.91 22.18 -19.59
C SER A 260 23.25 20.93 -19.02
N ALA A 261 23.21 19.84 -19.78
CA ALA A 261 22.72 18.58 -19.27
C ALA A 261 23.48 18.07 -18.02
N TRP A 262 24.77 18.44 -17.95
CA TRP A 262 25.58 18.07 -16.78
C TRP A 262 25.23 18.87 -15.54
N ASP A 263 24.88 20.14 -15.67
CA ASP A 263 24.43 20.98 -14.56
C ASP A 263 23.13 20.43 -13.97
N VAL A 264 22.17 20.01 -14.82
CA VAL A 264 20.91 19.39 -14.41
C VAL A 264 21.16 18.08 -13.67
N VAL A 265 22.00 17.20 -14.23
CA VAL A 265 22.37 15.94 -13.57
C VAL A 265 23.02 16.20 -12.22
N THR A 266 23.96 17.16 -12.14
CA THR A 266 24.65 17.50 -10.90
C THR A 266 23.70 18.11 -9.87
N ALA A 267 22.82 19.02 -10.28
CA ALA A 267 21.79 19.60 -9.41
C ALA A 267 20.86 18.54 -8.82
N SER A 268 20.43 17.55 -9.62
CA SER A 268 19.57 16.46 -9.15
C SER A 268 20.18 15.61 -8.05
N ARG A 269 21.51 15.61 -7.92
CA ARG A 269 22.26 14.81 -6.95
C ARG A 269 22.46 15.49 -5.59
N ARG A 270 22.08 16.74 -5.45
CA ARG A 270 22.17 17.46 -4.17
C ARG A 270 21.45 16.66 -3.07
N GLU A 271 22.09 16.45 -1.94
CA GLU A 271 21.55 15.67 -0.82
C GLU A 271 20.37 16.34 -0.12
N ASP A 272 20.34 17.67 -0.14
CA ASP A 272 19.30 18.52 0.49
C ASP A 272 18.02 18.67 -0.37
N ARG A 273 17.99 18.11 -1.59
CA ARG A 273 16.79 18.11 -2.42
C ARG A 273 15.61 17.37 -1.75
N PRO A 274 14.40 17.90 -1.89
CA PRO A 274 13.20 17.24 -1.36
C PRO A 274 12.92 15.94 -2.15
N GLY A 275 12.91 14.80 -1.45
CA GLY A 275 12.46 13.53 -1.98
C GLY A 275 11.01 13.22 -1.60
N VAL A 276 10.55 12.01 -1.89
CA VAL A 276 9.17 11.54 -1.68
C VAL A 276 8.64 11.80 -0.26
N ARG A 277 9.44 11.55 0.77
CA ARG A 277 9.01 11.77 2.18
C ARG A 277 8.69 13.23 2.48
N ARG A 278 9.47 14.17 1.93
CA ARG A 278 9.21 15.59 2.13
C ARG A 278 7.99 16.04 1.35
N LEU A 279 7.85 15.58 0.11
CA LEU A 279 6.67 15.86 -0.72
C LEU A 279 5.39 15.43 -0.01
N LEU A 280 5.33 14.18 0.47
CA LEU A 280 4.15 13.67 1.18
C LEU A 280 3.82 14.48 2.44
N ARG A 281 4.84 14.82 3.26
CA ARG A 281 4.61 15.60 4.48
C ARG A 281 4.18 17.05 4.23
N THR A 282 4.60 17.64 3.11
CA THR A 282 4.38 19.06 2.82
C THR A 282 3.10 19.30 2.01
N ALA A 283 2.81 18.42 1.06
CA ALA A 283 1.80 18.69 0.02
C ALA A 283 0.66 17.66 -0.04
N ALA A 284 0.77 16.55 0.68
CA ALA A 284 -0.29 15.53 0.72
C ALA A 284 -1.10 15.58 2.01
N THR A 285 -2.33 15.07 1.95
CA THR A 285 -3.21 14.83 3.11
C THR A 285 -3.57 13.35 3.20
N ASP A 286 -4.11 12.93 4.34
CA ASP A 286 -4.56 11.56 4.62
C ASP A 286 -3.48 10.49 4.31
N VAL A 287 -2.22 10.83 4.58
CA VAL A 287 -1.09 9.93 4.28
C VAL A 287 -1.10 8.73 5.22
N VAL A 288 -1.11 7.54 4.63
CA VAL A 288 -0.95 6.25 5.33
C VAL A 288 0.19 5.49 4.67
N GLY A 289 1.31 5.32 5.40
CA GLY A 289 2.42 4.51 4.94
C GLY A 289 2.05 3.03 4.94
N LEU A 290 2.40 2.34 3.86
CA LEU A 290 2.33 0.89 3.74
C LEU A 290 3.76 0.33 3.69
N SER A 291 3.96 -0.91 4.11
CA SER A 291 5.31 -1.46 4.25
C SER A 291 5.43 -2.86 3.67
N GLY A 292 6.48 -3.02 2.87
CA GLY A 292 6.91 -4.30 2.35
C GLY A 292 5.96 -4.93 1.33
N THR A 293 6.34 -6.13 0.92
CA THR A 293 5.63 -6.89 -0.11
C THR A 293 4.36 -7.57 0.38
N GLY A 294 4.16 -7.67 1.68
CA GLY A 294 3.16 -8.56 2.31
C GLY A 294 3.57 -10.04 2.28
N ALA A 295 4.77 -10.35 1.79
CA ALA A 295 5.29 -11.71 1.60
C ALA A 295 6.68 -11.92 2.24
N GLY A 296 7.07 -11.08 3.19
CA GLY A 296 8.30 -11.22 3.95
C GLY A 296 9.52 -10.52 3.36
N GLU A 297 9.32 -9.52 2.50
CA GLU A 297 10.39 -8.70 1.96
C GLU A 297 10.07 -7.22 2.11
N ARG A 298 11.11 -6.41 2.33
CA ARG A 298 11.05 -4.96 2.42
C ARG A 298 12.32 -4.34 1.86
N ASP A 299 12.18 -3.22 1.17
CA ASP A 299 13.33 -2.46 0.65
C ASP A 299 13.22 -0.99 1.09
N PRO A 300 14.21 -0.45 1.81
CA PRO A 300 14.15 0.94 2.27
C PRO A 300 14.24 1.96 1.13
N GLY A 301 14.66 1.54 -0.06
CA GLY A 301 14.76 2.39 -1.26
C GLY A 301 13.43 2.66 -1.95
N LEU A 302 12.34 1.99 -1.52
CA LEU A 302 10.99 2.26 -1.99
C LEU A 302 10.07 2.67 -0.83
N LEU A 303 9.18 3.59 -1.10
CA LEU A 303 8.09 3.99 -0.22
C LEU A 303 6.76 3.71 -0.92
N LEU A 304 5.91 2.94 -0.27
CA LEU A 304 4.52 2.73 -0.67
C LEU A 304 3.60 3.46 0.31
N ALA A 305 2.65 4.24 -0.18
CA ALA A 305 1.70 4.96 0.66
C ALA A 305 0.34 5.17 -0.02
N LEU A 306 -0.69 5.38 0.79
CA LEU A 306 -1.93 6.01 0.39
C LEU A 306 -1.83 7.51 0.67
N ALA A 307 -2.36 8.34 -0.22
CA ALA A 307 -2.32 9.79 -0.03
C ALA A 307 -3.41 10.51 -0.83
N ARG A 308 -3.57 11.81 -0.57
CA ARG A 308 -4.39 12.70 -1.40
C ARG A 308 -3.58 13.96 -1.76
N PHE A 309 -3.63 14.35 -3.03
CA PHE A 309 -3.07 15.62 -3.52
C PHE A 309 -4.22 16.48 -4.07
N GLY A 310 -4.36 17.70 -3.58
CA GLY A 310 -5.48 18.58 -3.96
C GLY A 310 -6.85 17.93 -3.76
N GLY A 311 -6.98 17.03 -2.77
CA GLY A 311 -8.18 16.25 -2.52
C GLY A 311 -8.29 14.95 -3.33
N ALA A 312 -7.55 14.77 -4.43
CA ALA A 312 -7.59 13.57 -5.26
C ALA A 312 -6.88 12.38 -4.57
N PRO A 313 -7.54 11.23 -4.40
CA PRO A 313 -6.96 10.05 -3.76
C PRO A 313 -6.01 9.34 -4.71
N CYS A 314 -4.94 8.74 -4.17
CA CYS A 314 -4.00 7.94 -4.95
C CYS A 314 -3.21 6.95 -4.10
N VAL A 315 -2.70 5.92 -4.76
CA VAL A 315 -1.59 5.10 -4.28
C VAL A 315 -0.29 5.75 -4.75
N VAL A 316 0.69 5.88 -3.87
CA VAL A 316 2.00 6.48 -4.17
C VAL A 316 3.09 5.42 -4.08
N LEU A 317 3.85 5.26 -5.14
CA LEU A 317 5.12 4.53 -5.19
C LEU A 317 6.25 5.53 -5.36
N GLY A 318 7.08 5.71 -4.37
CA GLY A 318 8.17 6.67 -4.44
C GLY A 318 9.53 6.01 -4.22
N GLN A 319 10.47 6.21 -5.15
CA GLN A 319 11.85 5.85 -4.89
C GLN A 319 12.41 6.81 -3.85
N ASP A 320 12.76 6.25 -2.69
CA ASP A 320 13.22 7.05 -1.56
C ASP A 320 14.75 7.18 -1.56
N ARG A 321 15.24 8.32 -1.99
CA ARG A 321 16.67 8.60 -2.04
C ARG A 321 17.42 8.45 -0.72
N ARG A 322 16.70 8.55 0.43
CA ARG A 322 17.29 8.34 1.76
C ARG A 322 17.48 6.88 2.11
N GLY A 323 16.65 6.01 1.54
CA GLY A 323 16.74 4.57 1.68
C GLY A 323 17.69 3.92 0.69
N GLN A 324 18.23 4.69 -0.27
CA GLN A 324 19.18 4.23 -1.28
C GLN A 324 20.58 4.77 -1.01
N SER A 325 21.59 3.93 -1.15
CA SER A 325 23.00 4.31 -1.07
C SER A 325 23.81 3.44 -2.03
N MET A 326 25.10 3.75 -2.19
CA MET A 326 26.02 2.90 -2.96
C MET A 326 26.12 1.48 -2.38
N SER A 327 25.94 1.34 -1.06
CA SER A 327 25.96 0.04 -0.37
C SER A 327 24.60 -0.64 -0.26
N ALA A 328 23.51 0.09 -0.47
CA ALA A 328 22.13 -0.40 -0.44
C ALA A 328 21.32 0.24 -1.59
N PRO A 329 21.63 -0.09 -2.85
CA PRO A 329 20.86 0.37 -4.00
C PRO A 329 19.51 -0.37 -4.08
N LEU A 330 18.60 0.14 -4.90
CA LEU A 330 17.26 -0.42 -5.12
C LEU A 330 17.34 -1.88 -5.61
N GLY A 331 16.81 -2.79 -4.80
CA GLY A 331 16.85 -4.24 -5.07
C GLY A 331 15.56 -4.81 -5.66
N PRO A 332 15.52 -6.14 -5.89
CA PRO A 332 14.32 -6.83 -6.39
C PRO A 332 13.12 -6.71 -5.46
N ALA A 333 13.34 -6.67 -4.13
CA ALA A 333 12.28 -6.51 -3.13
C ALA A 333 11.50 -5.20 -3.31
N ALA A 334 12.19 -4.09 -3.63
CA ALA A 334 11.54 -2.82 -3.95
C ALA A 334 10.56 -2.93 -5.12
N LEU A 335 10.95 -3.64 -6.18
CA LEU A 335 10.10 -3.83 -7.35
C LEU A 335 8.91 -4.74 -7.06
N ARG A 336 9.07 -5.75 -6.21
CA ARG A 336 7.95 -6.58 -5.72
C ARG A 336 6.98 -5.77 -4.85
N GLU A 337 7.52 -4.88 -4.00
CA GLU A 337 6.70 -3.94 -3.21
C GLU A 337 5.98 -2.94 -4.12
N ALA A 338 6.64 -2.43 -5.17
CA ALA A 338 5.99 -1.60 -6.18
C ALA A 338 4.81 -2.32 -6.85
N ARG A 339 4.97 -3.60 -7.20
CA ARG A 339 3.89 -4.41 -7.77
C ARG A 339 2.72 -4.63 -6.79
N ARG A 340 2.99 -4.70 -5.48
CA ARG A 340 1.92 -4.67 -4.47
C ARG A 340 1.11 -3.38 -4.56
N GLY A 341 1.77 -2.23 -4.69
CA GLY A 341 1.09 -0.94 -4.88
C GLY A 341 0.29 -0.87 -6.18
N MET A 342 0.80 -1.44 -7.28
CA MET A 342 0.06 -1.54 -8.55
C MET A 342 -1.21 -2.38 -8.39
N ARG A 343 -1.12 -3.55 -7.74
CA ARG A 343 -2.31 -4.37 -7.45
C ARG A 343 -3.33 -3.65 -6.57
N LEU A 344 -2.87 -2.93 -5.55
CA LEU A 344 -3.74 -2.14 -4.69
C LEU A 344 -4.49 -1.05 -5.48
N ALA A 345 -3.79 -0.36 -6.37
CA ALA A 345 -4.39 0.64 -7.25
C ALA A 345 -5.43 0.02 -8.20
N GLU A 346 -5.14 -1.17 -8.76
CA GLU A 346 -6.05 -1.90 -9.65
C GLU A 346 -7.32 -2.37 -8.91
N GLU A 347 -7.16 -3.07 -7.78
CA GLU A 347 -8.26 -3.63 -6.98
C GLU A 347 -9.24 -2.54 -6.52
N LEU A 348 -8.73 -1.41 -6.08
CA LEU A 348 -9.53 -0.29 -5.58
C LEU A 348 -9.80 0.78 -6.64
N ARG A 349 -9.29 0.58 -7.86
CA ARG A 349 -9.43 1.51 -9.00
C ARG A 349 -8.98 2.94 -8.64
N LEU A 350 -7.94 3.06 -7.83
CA LEU A 350 -7.34 4.33 -7.43
C LEU A 350 -6.23 4.73 -8.39
N PRO A 351 -6.03 6.02 -8.66
CA PRO A 351 -4.86 6.48 -9.39
C PRO A 351 -3.56 6.01 -8.73
N LEU A 352 -2.57 5.66 -9.55
CA LEU A 352 -1.22 5.34 -9.12
C LEU A 352 -0.28 6.49 -9.48
N VAL A 353 0.43 7.03 -8.50
CA VAL A 353 1.50 8.02 -8.69
C VAL A 353 2.84 7.33 -8.47
N THR A 354 3.73 7.37 -9.47
CA THR A 354 5.10 6.91 -9.34
C THR A 354 6.05 8.11 -9.27
N LEU A 355 6.90 8.15 -8.24
CA LEU A 355 7.89 9.22 -8.03
C LEU A 355 9.29 8.61 -8.23
N ILE A 356 9.97 9.03 -9.29
CA ILE A 356 11.24 8.45 -9.73
C ILE A 356 12.38 9.32 -9.25
N ASP A 357 13.25 8.75 -8.39
CA ASP A 357 14.47 9.37 -7.90
C ASP A 357 15.46 8.29 -7.46
N THR A 358 16.20 7.73 -8.42
CA THR A 358 17.16 6.65 -8.20
C THR A 358 18.44 6.82 -8.98
N PRO A 359 19.61 6.61 -8.36
CA PRO A 359 20.88 6.54 -9.08
C PRO A 359 21.05 5.25 -9.91
N GLY A 360 20.09 4.31 -9.79
CA GLY A 360 20.07 3.02 -10.49
C GLY A 360 19.66 1.87 -9.58
N ALA A 361 19.45 0.71 -10.19
CA ALA A 361 19.18 -0.53 -9.47
C ALA A 361 20.48 -1.20 -9.03
N ALA A 362 20.38 -2.15 -8.11
CA ALA A 362 21.50 -2.89 -7.56
C ALA A 362 22.25 -3.69 -8.65
N LEU A 363 23.58 -3.60 -8.60
CA LEU A 363 24.48 -4.41 -9.41
C LEU A 363 25.24 -5.33 -8.45
N SER A 364 24.64 -6.41 -8.05
CA SER A 364 25.24 -7.37 -7.12
C SER A 364 24.78 -8.78 -7.43
N ARG A 365 25.49 -9.76 -6.88
CA ARG A 365 25.12 -11.16 -6.98
C ARG A 365 23.72 -11.43 -6.42
N GLU A 366 23.42 -10.84 -5.27
CA GLU A 366 22.12 -10.99 -4.59
C GLU A 366 20.98 -10.40 -5.42
N ALA A 367 21.22 -9.31 -6.12
CA ALA A 367 20.22 -8.71 -7.00
C ALA A 367 19.97 -9.59 -8.25
N GLU A 368 21.02 -10.13 -8.85
CA GLU A 368 20.90 -11.03 -10.01
C GLU A 368 20.23 -12.36 -9.62
N GLU A 369 20.69 -13.00 -8.55
CA GLU A 369 20.07 -14.22 -8.02
C GLU A 369 18.64 -13.98 -7.50
N GLY A 370 18.35 -12.77 -7.01
CA GLY A 370 17.00 -12.30 -6.62
C GLY A 370 16.09 -11.98 -7.80
N GLY A 371 16.60 -12.04 -9.05
CA GLY A 371 15.82 -11.89 -10.27
C GLY A 371 15.49 -10.46 -10.64
N LEU A 372 16.37 -9.50 -10.39
CA LEU A 372 16.16 -8.06 -10.63
C LEU A 372 15.64 -7.76 -12.04
N ALA A 373 16.27 -8.30 -13.08
CA ALA A 373 15.83 -8.07 -14.48
C ALA A 373 14.40 -8.58 -14.71
N GLY A 374 14.05 -9.73 -14.14
CA GLY A 374 12.70 -10.27 -14.19
C GLY A 374 11.67 -9.40 -13.48
N GLU A 375 12.02 -8.79 -12.34
CA GLU A 375 11.12 -7.87 -11.63
C GLU A 375 10.95 -6.55 -12.37
N ILE A 376 11.99 -6.02 -13.02
CA ILE A 376 11.88 -4.86 -13.91
C ILE A 376 10.86 -5.16 -15.02
N ALA A 377 11.01 -6.29 -15.70
CA ALA A 377 10.11 -6.69 -16.77
C ALA A 377 8.65 -6.84 -16.29
N ARG A 378 8.43 -7.43 -15.09
CA ARG A 378 7.09 -7.55 -14.50
C ARG A 378 6.50 -6.21 -14.12
N CYS A 379 7.27 -5.28 -13.57
CA CYS A 379 6.81 -3.91 -13.30
C CYS A 379 6.38 -3.20 -14.58
N LEU A 380 7.18 -3.27 -15.64
CA LEU A 380 6.84 -2.72 -16.95
C LEU A 380 5.53 -3.31 -17.48
N HIS A 381 5.40 -4.65 -17.43
CA HIS A 381 4.18 -5.33 -17.84
C HIS A 381 2.98 -4.86 -17.05
N ASP A 382 3.07 -4.90 -15.71
CA ASP A 382 1.96 -4.57 -14.83
C ASP A 382 1.50 -3.11 -15.02
N LEU A 383 2.43 -2.14 -15.16
CA LEU A 383 2.11 -0.73 -15.40
C LEU A 383 1.47 -0.50 -16.78
N VAL A 384 1.97 -1.17 -17.81
CA VAL A 384 1.46 -0.99 -19.19
C VAL A 384 0.01 -1.43 -19.28
N VAL A 385 -0.37 -2.53 -18.63
CA VAL A 385 -1.74 -3.07 -18.66
C VAL A 385 -2.65 -2.55 -17.55
N LEU A 386 -2.12 -1.81 -16.58
CA LEU A 386 -2.86 -1.33 -15.41
C LEU A 386 -4.10 -0.52 -15.81
N ARG A 387 -5.28 -0.92 -15.35
CA ARG A 387 -6.52 -0.19 -15.64
C ARG A 387 -6.67 1.09 -14.83
N ALA A 388 -6.06 1.17 -13.66
CA ALA A 388 -6.05 2.38 -12.86
C ALA A 388 -5.37 3.54 -13.61
N PRO A 389 -5.78 4.81 -13.40
CA PRO A 389 -5.05 5.98 -13.89
C PRO A 389 -3.63 6.01 -13.37
N THR A 390 -2.66 6.38 -14.21
CA THR A 390 -1.24 6.39 -13.83
C THR A 390 -0.58 7.73 -14.12
N LEU A 391 0.21 8.21 -13.16
CA LEU A 391 0.95 9.47 -13.23
C LEU A 391 2.38 9.23 -12.78
N ALA A 392 3.36 9.38 -13.67
CA ALA A 392 4.78 9.27 -13.34
C ALA A 392 5.41 10.66 -13.17
N VAL A 393 6.35 10.77 -12.24
CA VAL A 393 7.10 12.02 -11.98
C VAL A 393 8.59 11.72 -11.91
N LEU A 394 9.36 12.31 -12.80
CA LEU A 394 10.83 12.37 -12.69
C LEU A 394 11.18 13.44 -11.66
N LEU A 395 11.32 13.04 -10.39
CA LEU A 395 11.55 13.96 -9.28
C LEU A 395 13.01 14.39 -9.16
N GLY A 396 13.91 13.51 -9.55
CA GLY A 396 15.37 13.70 -9.50
C GLY A 396 16.08 12.82 -10.50
N GLN A 397 16.95 11.93 -10.02
CA GLN A 397 17.70 11.01 -10.87
C GLN A 397 16.78 9.91 -11.44
N GLY A 398 16.81 9.73 -12.75
CA GLY A 398 16.09 8.65 -13.43
C GLY A 398 17.05 7.72 -14.15
N THR A 399 17.67 6.77 -13.44
CA THR A 399 18.76 5.96 -13.99
C THR A 399 18.35 4.52 -14.24
N GLY A 400 18.54 4.08 -15.50
CA GLY A 400 18.53 2.67 -15.90
C GLY A 400 17.23 1.93 -15.64
N GLY A 401 17.32 0.60 -15.47
CA GLY A 401 16.19 -0.28 -15.29
C GLY A 401 15.34 0.02 -14.04
N GLY A 402 15.96 0.48 -12.97
CA GLY A 402 15.25 0.86 -11.74
C GLY A 402 14.31 2.04 -11.91
N ALA A 403 14.71 3.03 -12.71
CA ALA A 403 13.84 4.14 -13.09
C ALA A 403 12.81 3.69 -14.13
N LEU A 404 13.25 3.00 -15.18
CA LEU A 404 12.40 2.54 -16.29
C LEU A 404 11.20 1.71 -15.78
N ALA A 405 11.41 0.87 -14.77
CA ALA A 405 10.38 0.02 -14.18
C ALA A 405 9.14 0.79 -13.67
N LEU A 406 9.23 2.10 -13.42
CA LEU A 406 8.16 2.94 -12.88
C LEU A 406 7.72 4.08 -13.83
N VAL A 407 8.29 4.17 -15.04
CA VAL A 407 7.99 5.23 -16.02
C VAL A 407 6.64 5.07 -16.74
N PRO A 408 6.19 3.84 -17.12
CA PRO A 408 4.97 3.72 -17.94
C PRO A 408 3.76 4.35 -17.22
N ALA A 409 3.19 5.39 -17.85
CA ALA A 409 2.08 6.14 -17.27
C ALA A 409 1.19 6.80 -18.34
N ASP A 410 -0.03 7.18 -17.94
CA ASP A 410 -0.94 7.97 -18.77
C ASP A 410 -0.43 9.42 -18.92
N ARG A 411 0.20 9.94 -17.87
CA ARG A 411 0.86 11.25 -17.85
C ARG A 411 2.23 11.15 -17.20
N VAL A 412 3.21 11.85 -17.75
CA VAL A 412 4.58 11.91 -17.22
C VAL A 412 4.94 13.35 -16.93
N LEU A 413 5.28 13.65 -15.69
CA LEU A 413 5.79 14.95 -15.27
C LEU A 413 7.30 14.85 -15.00
N ALA A 414 7.98 15.98 -15.03
CA ALA A 414 9.37 16.08 -14.58
C ALA A 414 9.58 17.35 -13.75
N ALA A 415 10.30 17.28 -12.66
CA ALA A 415 10.92 18.44 -12.06
C ALA A 415 11.95 19.04 -13.06
N ALA A 416 12.21 20.35 -13.04
CA ALA A 416 13.13 20.99 -13.99
C ALA A 416 14.54 20.38 -13.96
N ASN A 417 15.02 19.93 -12.80
CA ASN A 417 16.26 19.18 -12.65
C ASN A 417 16.06 17.63 -12.62
N GLY A 418 14.86 17.15 -12.94
CA GLY A 418 14.61 15.74 -13.17
C GLY A 418 15.16 15.30 -14.52
N TRP A 419 15.67 14.07 -14.60
CA TRP A 419 16.23 13.53 -15.83
C TRP A 419 16.00 12.03 -15.95
N LEU A 420 16.12 11.49 -17.16
CA LEU A 420 16.01 10.05 -17.43
C LEU A 420 17.07 9.61 -18.42
N GLY A 421 17.79 8.56 -18.09
CA GLY A 421 18.81 7.98 -18.96
C GLY A 421 19.00 6.49 -18.75
N PRO A 422 19.55 5.77 -19.75
CA PRO A 422 19.71 4.31 -19.69
C PRO A 422 20.77 3.88 -18.67
N LEU A 423 21.71 4.77 -18.35
CA LEU A 423 22.81 4.57 -17.39
C LEU A 423 23.17 5.92 -16.76
N PRO A 424 23.90 5.94 -15.63
CA PRO A 424 24.59 7.17 -15.21
C PRO A 424 25.48 7.70 -16.35
N PRO A 425 25.51 9.02 -16.61
CA PRO A 425 26.31 9.58 -17.71
C PRO A 425 27.78 9.19 -17.67
N GLU A 426 28.36 9.00 -16.48
CA GLU A 426 29.70 8.48 -16.26
C GLU A 426 29.86 7.04 -16.80
N GLY A 427 28.88 6.19 -16.53
CA GLY A 427 28.85 4.82 -17.06
C GLY A 427 28.73 4.80 -18.59
N ALA A 428 27.84 5.63 -19.13
CA ALA A 428 27.74 5.80 -20.58
C ALA A 428 29.02 6.29 -21.22
N SER A 429 29.70 7.25 -20.59
CA SER A 429 31.02 7.76 -21.02
C SER A 429 32.08 6.67 -20.96
N ALA A 430 32.14 5.88 -19.93
CA ALA A 430 33.09 4.78 -19.80
C ALA A 430 32.91 3.72 -20.92
N ILE A 431 31.66 3.44 -21.30
CA ILE A 431 31.38 2.50 -22.40
C ILE A 431 31.82 3.05 -23.74
N VAL A 432 31.41 4.29 -24.06
CA VAL A 432 31.61 4.90 -25.38
C VAL A 432 33.04 5.44 -25.56
N HIS A 433 33.53 6.13 -24.53
CA HIS A 433 34.78 6.88 -24.59
C HIS A 433 35.96 6.27 -23.83
N ARG A 434 35.73 5.17 -23.09
CA ARG A 434 36.71 4.52 -22.23
C ARG A 434 37.25 5.41 -21.11
N THR A 435 36.53 6.49 -20.77
CA THR A 435 36.81 7.41 -19.66
C THR A 435 35.50 7.94 -19.09
N VAL A 436 35.47 8.33 -17.84
CA VAL A 436 34.33 8.99 -17.19
C VAL A 436 34.29 10.50 -17.42
N ASP A 437 35.39 11.08 -17.91
CA ASP A 437 35.59 12.56 -18.01
C ASP A 437 34.64 13.21 -19.03
N ARG A 438 34.06 12.45 -19.93
CA ARG A 438 33.12 12.94 -20.96
C ARG A 438 31.64 12.70 -20.59
N ALA A 439 31.35 12.53 -19.29
CA ALA A 439 29.98 12.30 -18.80
C ALA A 439 29.03 13.43 -19.21
N GLY A 440 29.44 14.69 -19.13
CA GLY A 440 28.61 15.82 -19.55
C GLY A 440 28.29 15.83 -21.05
N GLU A 441 29.22 15.43 -21.90
CA GLU A 441 28.97 15.25 -23.34
C GLU A 441 27.99 14.13 -23.61
N MET A 442 28.10 13.00 -22.86
CA MET A 442 27.16 11.89 -22.98
C MET A 442 25.74 12.27 -22.52
N ALA A 443 25.61 12.99 -21.39
CA ALA A 443 24.34 13.49 -20.93
C ALA A 443 23.64 14.39 -21.97
N ALA A 444 24.38 15.32 -22.57
CA ALA A 444 23.88 16.19 -23.63
C ALA A 444 23.48 15.40 -24.88
N LYS A 445 24.32 14.46 -25.33
CA LYS A 445 24.09 13.65 -26.52
C LYS A 445 22.87 12.71 -26.38
N GLN A 446 22.61 12.23 -25.15
CA GLN A 446 21.49 11.35 -24.87
C GLN A 446 20.16 12.09 -24.63
N GLY A 447 20.16 13.42 -24.54
CA GLY A 447 18.96 14.22 -24.35
C GLY A 447 18.23 13.86 -23.04
N VAL A 448 18.96 13.81 -21.91
CA VAL A 448 18.43 13.28 -20.64
C VAL A 448 17.58 14.28 -19.86
N ARG A 449 17.66 15.59 -20.15
CA ARG A 449 17.00 16.66 -19.38
C ARG A 449 15.47 16.59 -19.50
N ALA A 450 14.78 17.08 -18.49
CA ALA A 450 13.33 17.25 -18.51
C ALA A 450 12.84 17.97 -19.79
N THR A 451 13.57 19.01 -20.22
CA THR A 451 13.27 19.79 -21.45
C THR A 451 13.47 18.98 -22.72
N ASP A 452 14.53 18.17 -22.79
CA ASP A 452 14.79 17.29 -23.93
C ASP A 452 13.69 16.21 -24.03
N LEU A 453 13.31 15.63 -22.89
CA LEU A 453 12.26 14.63 -22.80
C LEU A 453 10.88 15.21 -23.12
N TRP A 454 10.63 16.47 -22.78
CA TRP A 454 9.41 17.19 -23.14
C TRP A 454 9.33 17.41 -24.67
N ARG A 455 10.41 17.89 -25.27
CA ARG A 455 10.49 18.04 -26.76
C ARG A 455 10.34 16.72 -27.51
N ALA A 456 10.79 15.63 -26.90
CA ALA A 456 10.63 14.28 -27.46
C ALA A 456 9.23 13.66 -27.19
N GLY A 457 8.31 14.36 -26.50
CA GLY A 457 6.98 13.86 -26.17
C GLY A 457 6.95 12.78 -25.08
N ILE A 458 8.07 12.58 -24.36
CA ILE A 458 8.18 11.63 -23.25
C ILE A 458 7.60 12.24 -21.97
N VAL A 459 7.85 13.51 -21.71
CA VAL A 459 7.32 14.28 -20.58
C VAL A 459 6.19 15.18 -21.06
N ASP A 460 5.08 15.21 -20.34
CA ASP A 460 3.92 16.04 -20.68
C ASP A 460 3.97 17.45 -20.08
N ARG A 461 4.62 17.56 -18.90
CA ARG A 461 4.71 18.83 -18.17
C ARG A 461 6.00 18.89 -17.36
N VAL A 462 6.69 20.02 -17.43
CA VAL A 462 7.85 20.30 -16.59
C VAL A 462 7.44 21.20 -15.43
N VAL A 463 7.72 20.78 -14.20
CA VAL A 463 7.45 21.56 -12.99
C VAL A 463 8.68 22.41 -12.66
N PRO A 464 8.58 23.73 -12.65
CA PRO A 464 9.73 24.61 -12.48
C PRO A 464 10.34 24.53 -11.08
N GLU A 465 11.64 24.72 -11.01
CA GLU A 465 12.43 24.91 -9.78
C GLU A 465 13.06 26.33 -9.80
N ARG A 466 13.25 26.98 -8.62
CA ARG A 466 13.63 28.41 -8.55
C ARG A 466 14.74 28.67 -7.53
N PRO A 467 16.02 28.58 -7.89
CA PRO A 467 16.58 27.99 -9.11
C PRO A 467 16.66 26.46 -9.01
N ASP A 468 16.63 25.89 -7.80
CA ASP A 468 16.70 24.47 -7.51
C ASP A 468 15.71 24.10 -6.41
N ALA A 469 15.14 22.91 -6.48
CA ALA A 469 14.21 22.43 -5.45
C ALA A 469 14.84 22.36 -4.05
N ALA A 470 16.15 22.23 -3.95
CA ALA A 470 16.86 22.27 -2.68
C ALA A 470 16.90 23.67 -2.05
N ASP A 471 16.85 24.73 -2.86
CA ASP A 471 16.86 26.12 -2.39
C ASP A 471 15.47 26.59 -1.97
N GLU A 472 14.40 25.97 -2.48
CA GLU A 472 12.99 26.26 -2.17
C GLU A 472 12.19 25.00 -1.82
N PRO A 473 12.62 24.16 -0.91
CA PRO A 473 12.12 22.80 -0.81
C PRO A 473 10.65 22.70 -0.38
N THR A 474 10.15 23.68 0.34
CA THR A 474 8.72 23.74 0.76
C THR A 474 7.85 24.23 -0.40
N GLU A 475 8.23 25.33 -1.03
CA GLU A 475 7.53 25.96 -2.16
C GLU A 475 7.49 25.02 -3.36
N PHE A 476 8.61 24.34 -3.64
CA PHE A 476 8.66 23.30 -4.68
C PHE A 476 7.69 22.15 -4.39
N CYS A 477 7.70 21.61 -3.16
CA CYS A 477 6.77 20.52 -2.79
C CYS A 477 5.31 20.96 -2.91
N LEU A 478 4.95 22.17 -2.47
CA LEU A 478 3.60 22.71 -2.60
C LEU A 478 3.19 22.88 -4.08
N ARG A 479 4.09 23.42 -4.91
CA ARG A 479 3.90 23.56 -6.35
C ARG A 479 3.69 22.22 -7.03
N LEU A 480 4.57 21.25 -6.78
CA LEU A 480 4.43 19.89 -7.31
C LEU A 480 3.14 19.23 -6.82
N GLY A 481 2.80 19.35 -5.53
CA GLY A 481 1.57 18.80 -4.97
C GLY A 481 0.30 19.34 -5.60
N ARG A 482 0.26 20.66 -5.91
CA ARG A 482 -0.84 21.27 -6.66
C ARG A 482 -0.94 20.70 -8.07
N VAL A 483 0.20 20.60 -8.80
CA VAL A 483 0.23 20.02 -10.13
C VAL A 483 -0.22 18.54 -10.11
N LEU A 484 0.21 17.76 -9.12
CA LEU A 484 -0.26 16.39 -8.94
C LEU A 484 -1.78 16.32 -8.74
N GLY A 485 -2.34 17.20 -7.92
CA GLY A 485 -3.79 17.28 -7.72
C GLY A 485 -4.55 17.60 -9.02
N GLU A 486 -4.08 18.55 -9.81
CA GLU A 486 -4.64 18.93 -11.11
C GLU A 486 -4.62 17.76 -12.11
N GLU A 487 -3.46 17.12 -12.27
CA GLU A 487 -3.30 15.99 -13.20
C GLU A 487 -4.13 14.77 -12.77
N LEU A 488 -4.17 14.46 -11.48
CA LEU A 488 -5.00 13.37 -10.95
C LEU A 488 -6.49 13.62 -11.17
N ALA A 489 -6.97 14.84 -10.92
CA ALA A 489 -8.35 15.22 -11.19
C ALA A 489 -8.69 15.07 -12.67
N GLY A 490 -7.79 15.52 -13.56
CA GLY A 490 -7.94 15.37 -15.00
C GLY A 490 -7.97 13.89 -15.45
N LEU A 491 -7.13 13.04 -14.87
CA LEU A 491 -7.09 11.60 -15.19
C LEU A 491 -8.33 10.85 -14.70
N LEU A 492 -8.85 11.20 -13.53
CA LEU A 492 -10.07 10.59 -12.97
C LEU A 492 -11.33 10.90 -13.80
N GLY A 493 -11.32 12.00 -14.55
CA GLY A 493 -12.42 12.38 -15.45
C GLY A 493 -12.38 11.72 -16.83
N ARG A 494 -11.31 11.00 -17.20
CA ARG A 494 -11.16 10.40 -18.53
C ARG A 494 -11.81 9.01 -18.61
N ASP A 495 -12.22 8.65 -19.84
CA ASP A 495 -12.66 7.28 -20.16
C ASP A 495 -11.49 6.29 -20.04
N ASP A 496 -11.70 5.19 -19.33
CA ASP A 496 -10.66 4.20 -19.05
C ASP A 496 -10.12 3.53 -20.34
N THR A 497 -10.97 3.22 -21.32
CA THR A 497 -10.58 2.54 -22.54
C THR A 497 -9.71 3.46 -23.42
N GLU A 498 -10.13 4.70 -23.57
CA GLU A 498 -9.38 5.70 -24.33
C GLU A 498 -8.03 6.01 -23.66
N ARG A 499 -8.00 6.12 -22.33
CA ARG A 499 -6.79 6.38 -21.56
C ARG A 499 -5.76 5.27 -21.72
N ILE A 500 -6.17 4.00 -21.60
CA ILE A 500 -5.27 2.85 -21.78
C ILE A 500 -4.76 2.80 -23.23
N ARG A 501 -5.65 3.00 -24.20
CA ARG A 501 -5.27 3.05 -25.62
C ARG A 501 -4.21 4.11 -25.89
N THR A 502 -4.38 5.30 -25.34
CA THR A 502 -3.45 6.41 -25.48
C THR A 502 -2.10 6.08 -24.83
N ARG A 503 -2.08 5.46 -23.64
CA ARG A 503 -0.86 4.99 -22.97
C ARG A 503 -0.05 4.04 -23.85
N LEU A 504 -0.71 3.00 -24.40
CA LEU A 504 -0.05 2.01 -25.26
C LEU A 504 0.49 2.65 -26.54
N HIS A 505 -0.23 3.59 -27.11
CA HIS A 505 0.15 4.27 -28.35
C HIS A 505 1.36 5.20 -28.16
N ARG A 506 1.43 5.89 -27.01
CA ARG A 506 2.48 6.83 -26.63
C ARG A 506 3.88 6.24 -26.80
N TYR A 507 4.11 5.07 -26.21
CA TYR A 507 5.45 4.45 -26.20
C TYR A 507 5.81 3.76 -27.51
N ARG A 508 4.84 3.52 -28.39
CA ARG A 508 5.07 2.91 -29.69
C ARG A 508 5.65 3.90 -30.72
N HIS A 509 5.37 5.18 -30.56
CA HIS A 509 5.71 6.21 -31.55
C HIS A 509 6.84 7.15 -31.09
N LEU A 510 7.52 6.83 -30.01
CA LEU A 510 8.69 7.59 -29.56
C LEU A 510 9.81 7.48 -30.62
N GLY A 511 10.32 8.63 -31.07
CA GLY A 511 11.42 8.69 -32.05
C GLY A 511 11.01 8.58 -33.53
N HIS A 512 9.73 8.68 -33.81
CA HIS A 512 9.17 8.68 -35.19
C HIS A 512 8.58 10.04 -35.55
#